data_c2abf8e2c23287335ee8a57d098fe2c2
#
_entry.id   c2abf8e2c23287335ee8a57d098fe2c2
#
_cell.length_a   1.000
_cell.length_b   1.000
_cell.length_c   1.000
_cell.angle_alpha   90.00
_cell.angle_beta   90.00
_cell.angle_gamma   90.00
#
_symmetry.space_group_name_H-M   'P 1'
#
loop_
_entity.id
_entity.type
_entity.pdbx_description
1 polymer ?
#
loop_
_entity_poly.entity_id
_entity_poly.type
_entity_poly.pdbx_seq_one_letter_code
_entity_poly.pdbx_strand_id
1 'polypeptide(L)'
;MSCFEDGLQPTIQDAAIFYNRVSYHDWEGMSTDGEECERLSKSLGKNKVMILKNHGLLTCGESIAEAFMLMYYLDRACKTQIDAFSTGEKLNIPSDNIMEYAAGQYDDPRFQLGNHEWPALLRLLEKNNSIYKQ
;
A
#
# COMPACT_ATOMS: atom_id res chain seq x y z
N MET A 1 -1.30 -11.91 -0.36
CA MET A 1 -1.26 -11.05 0.86
C MET A 1 -2.61 -10.94 1.53
N SER A 2 -3.66 -10.55 0.86
CA SER A 2 -5.01 -10.40 1.46
C SER A 2 -5.60 -11.68 2.08
N CYS A 3 -5.05 -12.84 1.77
CA CYS A 3 -5.45 -14.14 2.33
C CYS A 3 -4.62 -14.57 3.58
N PHE A 4 -3.64 -13.76 4.00
CA PHE A 4 -2.86 -14.08 5.20
C PHE A 4 -3.51 -13.48 6.44
N GLU A 5 -3.58 -14.27 7.51
CA GLU A 5 -4.17 -13.87 8.79
C GLU A 5 -3.41 -12.71 9.43
N ASP A 6 -2.08 -12.80 9.44
CA ASP A 6 -1.21 -11.79 10.07
C ASP A 6 -1.01 -10.52 9.23
N GLY A 7 -1.52 -10.48 7.99
CA GLY A 7 -1.42 -9.31 7.11
C GLY A 7 0.00 -8.95 6.70
N LEU A 8 0.25 -7.65 6.49
CA LEU A 8 1.54 -7.12 6.07
C LEU A 8 2.51 -7.04 7.25
N GLN A 9 3.67 -7.69 7.11
CA GLN A 9 4.74 -7.72 8.10
C GLN A 9 5.88 -6.75 7.74
N PRO A 10 6.62 -6.21 8.71
CA PRO A 10 7.71 -5.26 8.48
C PRO A 10 8.97 -5.96 7.97
N THR A 11 8.92 -6.55 6.78
CA THR A 11 10.01 -7.38 6.24
C THR A 11 11.09 -6.58 5.50
N ILE A 12 10.72 -5.44 4.91
CA ILE A 12 11.63 -4.61 4.08
C ILE A 12 11.33 -3.12 4.26
N GLN A 13 12.20 -2.27 3.73
CA GLN A 13 12.05 -0.81 3.77
C GLN A 13 10.72 -0.34 3.16
N ASP A 14 10.28 -0.92 2.03
CA ASP A 14 9.01 -0.52 1.41
C ASP A 14 7.81 -0.79 2.35
N ALA A 15 7.89 -1.82 3.21
CA ALA A 15 6.87 -2.10 4.21
C ALA A 15 6.87 -1.08 5.36
N ALA A 16 7.98 -0.37 5.58
CA ALA A 16 8.07 0.65 6.62
C ALA A 16 7.10 1.83 6.39
N ILE A 17 6.83 2.17 5.13
CA ILE A 17 5.82 3.19 4.76
C ILE A 17 4.47 2.90 5.43
N PHE A 18 4.16 1.62 5.56
CA PHE A 18 2.85 1.12 6.00
C PHE A 18 2.84 0.64 7.45
N TYR A 19 3.96 0.75 8.16
CA TYR A 19 4.05 0.27 9.54
C TYR A 19 3.08 1.03 10.45
N ASN A 20 2.17 0.30 11.12
CA ASN A 20 1.04 0.85 11.89
C ASN A 20 0.09 1.81 11.12
N ARG A 21 0.11 1.76 9.76
CA ARG A 21 -0.67 2.65 8.88
C ARG A 21 -1.54 1.88 7.87
N VAL A 22 -1.71 0.57 8.06
CA VAL A 22 -2.59 -0.28 7.25
C VAL A 22 -3.88 -0.54 8.02
N SER A 23 -5.00 -0.31 7.36
CA SER A 23 -6.31 -0.78 7.82
C SER A 23 -6.62 -2.15 7.21
N TYR A 24 -7.50 -2.89 7.86
CA TYR A 24 -7.99 -4.18 7.39
C TYR A 24 -9.52 -4.18 7.40
N HIS A 25 -10.09 -4.80 6.38
CA HIS A 25 -11.54 -4.98 6.28
C HIS A 25 -11.85 -6.41 5.89
N ASP A 26 -12.76 -7.04 6.62
CA ASP A 26 -13.18 -8.42 6.34
C ASP A 26 -14.00 -8.47 5.05
N TRP A 27 -13.91 -9.58 4.32
CA TRP A 27 -14.68 -9.75 3.10
C TRP A 27 -16.15 -10.02 3.42
N GLU A 28 -17.02 -9.17 2.91
CA GLU A 28 -18.46 -9.25 3.12
C GLU A 28 -19.23 -9.77 1.88
N GLY A 29 -18.51 -10.23 0.85
CA GLY A 29 -19.07 -10.70 -0.41
C GLY A 29 -18.90 -9.69 -1.55
N MET A 30 -19.81 -9.69 -2.51
CA MET A 30 -19.80 -8.69 -3.59
C MET A 30 -20.44 -7.39 -3.08
N SER A 31 -19.73 -6.28 -3.29
CA SER A 31 -20.15 -4.93 -2.90
C SER A 31 -21.38 -4.49 -3.70
N THR A 32 -22.56 -4.83 -3.25
CA THR A 32 -23.83 -4.52 -3.93
C THR A 32 -24.72 -3.58 -3.13
N ASP A 33 -24.40 -3.27 -1.88
CA ASP A 33 -25.16 -2.38 -1.03
C ASP A 33 -24.41 -1.10 -0.64
N GLY A 34 -25.17 -0.01 -0.45
CA GLY A 34 -24.59 1.29 -0.06
C GLY A 34 -24.05 1.33 1.38
N GLU A 35 -24.47 0.43 2.24
CA GLU A 35 -24.03 0.37 3.63
C GLU A 35 -22.59 -0.15 3.75
N GLU A 36 -22.14 -0.97 2.80
CA GLU A 36 -20.76 -1.44 2.75
C GLU A 36 -19.77 -0.29 2.53
N CYS A 37 -20.14 0.72 1.74
CA CYS A 37 -19.30 1.91 1.55
C CYS A 37 -19.03 2.65 2.88
N GLU A 38 -20.03 2.72 3.76
CA GLU A 38 -19.88 3.32 5.08
C GLU A 38 -18.97 2.47 5.98
N ARG A 39 -19.12 1.14 5.94
CA ARG A 39 -18.27 0.21 6.70
C ARG A 39 -16.81 0.24 6.22
N LEU A 40 -16.59 0.28 4.91
CA LEU A 40 -15.28 0.44 4.30
C LEU A 40 -14.61 1.76 4.73
N SER A 41 -15.35 2.87 4.64
CA SER A 41 -14.88 4.18 5.07
C SER A 41 -14.51 4.19 6.56
N LYS A 42 -15.35 3.58 7.40
CA LYS A 42 -15.09 3.44 8.83
C LYS A 42 -13.86 2.57 9.12
N SER A 43 -13.69 1.48 8.39
CA SER A 43 -12.53 0.59 8.52
C SER A 43 -11.24 1.26 8.07
N LEU A 44 -11.28 2.04 6.98
CA LEU A 44 -10.12 2.81 6.52
C LEU A 44 -9.72 3.86 7.55
N GLY A 45 -10.69 4.55 8.16
CA GLY A 45 -10.45 5.58 9.16
C GLY A 45 -9.57 6.72 8.61
N LYS A 46 -8.46 6.99 9.31
CA LYS A 46 -7.49 8.03 8.92
C LYS A 46 -6.35 7.50 8.02
N ASN A 47 -6.30 6.20 7.79
CA ASN A 47 -5.25 5.59 6.99
C ASN A 47 -5.52 5.80 5.50
N LYS A 48 -4.45 5.80 4.71
CA LYS A 48 -4.51 5.90 3.24
C LYS A 48 -4.47 4.53 2.56
N VAL A 49 -4.27 3.46 3.34
CA VAL A 49 -4.03 2.10 2.84
C VAL A 49 -4.88 1.11 3.61
N MET A 50 -5.49 0.18 2.88
CA MET A 50 -6.27 -0.91 3.46
C MET A 50 -6.05 -2.22 2.70
N ILE A 51 -5.94 -3.30 3.44
CA ILE A 51 -5.99 -4.66 2.91
C ILE A 51 -7.41 -5.19 3.09
N LEU A 52 -8.09 -5.40 1.97
CA LEU A 52 -9.39 -6.05 1.90
C LEU A 52 -9.14 -7.56 1.97
N LYS A 53 -9.46 -8.19 3.10
CA LYS A 53 -9.20 -9.63 3.32
C LYS A 53 -9.88 -10.47 2.24
N ASN A 54 -9.15 -11.45 1.72
CA ASN A 54 -9.58 -12.33 0.62
C ASN A 54 -10.00 -11.62 -0.69
N HIS A 55 -9.80 -10.31 -0.80
CA HIS A 55 -10.15 -9.53 -1.99
C HIS A 55 -8.93 -8.86 -2.61
N GLY A 56 -8.23 -7.97 -1.90
CA GLY A 56 -7.09 -7.26 -2.49
C GLY A 56 -6.60 -6.07 -1.68
N LEU A 57 -6.07 -5.08 -2.40
CA LEU A 57 -5.46 -3.88 -1.83
C LEU A 57 -6.29 -2.65 -2.20
N LEU A 58 -6.38 -1.68 -1.30
CA LEU A 58 -7.00 -0.39 -1.53
C LEU A 58 -6.05 0.70 -1.07
N THR A 59 -5.89 1.74 -1.89
CA THR A 59 -5.14 2.95 -1.51
C THR A 59 -5.93 4.21 -1.86
N CYS A 60 -5.82 5.20 -0.99
CA CYS A 60 -6.35 6.55 -1.17
C CYS A 60 -5.21 7.55 -1.08
N GLY A 61 -5.34 8.70 -1.72
CA GLY A 61 -4.36 9.77 -1.65
C GLY A 61 -5.02 11.11 -1.88
N GLU A 62 -4.31 12.19 -1.53
CA GLU A 62 -4.74 13.56 -1.85
C GLU A 62 -4.64 13.86 -3.35
N SER A 63 -3.90 13.01 -4.08
CA SER A 63 -3.77 13.05 -5.53
C SER A 63 -3.74 11.63 -6.11
N ILE A 64 -4.02 11.53 -7.43
CA ILE A 64 -3.88 10.27 -8.18
C ILE A 64 -2.43 9.77 -8.12
N ALA A 65 -1.46 10.68 -8.17
CA ALA A 65 -0.04 10.36 -8.10
C ALA A 65 0.32 9.69 -6.76
N GLU A 66 -0.16 10.23 -5.66
CA GLU A 66 0.05 9.65 -4.32
C GLU A 66 -0.62 8.28 -4.19
N ALA A 67 -1.91 8.17 -4.55
CA ALA A 67 -2.65 6.92 -4.47
C ALA A 67 -1.98 5.81 -5.31
N PHE A 68 -1.48 6.16 -6.50
CA PHE A 68 -0.75 5.24 -7.37
C PHE A 68 0.57 4.78 -6.73
N MET A 69 1.36 5.70 -6.17
CA MET A 69 2.64 5.34 -5.57
C MET A 69 2.46 4.53 -4.27
N LEU A 70 1.44 4.83 -3.47
CA LEU A 70 1.07 4.00 -2.32
C LEU A 70 0.73 2.58 -2.77
N MET A 71 -0.05 2.41 -3.85
CA MET A 71 -0.37 1.09 -4.40
C MET A 71 0.88 0.37 -4.91
N TYR A 72 1.76 1.07 -5.61
CA TYR A 72 3.01 0.51 -6.12
C TYR A 72 3.90 -0.05 -4.99
N TYR A 73 4.12 0.74 -3.92
CA TYR A 73 4.94 0.31 -2.80
C TYR A 73 4.25 -0.79 -1.97
N LEU A 74 2.93 -0.71 -1.79
CA LEU A 74 2.17 -1.73 -1.08
C LEU A 74 2.23 -3.09 -1.81
N ASP A 75 2.04 -3.10 -3.13
CA ASP A 75 2.16 -4.30 -3.95
C ASP A 75 3.57 -4.90 -3.87
N ARG A 76 4.62 -4.06 -3.93
CA ARG A 76 6.01 -4.51 -3.76
C ARG A 76 6.27 -5.10 -2.38
N ALA A 77 5.83 -4.44 -1.32
CA ALA A 77 5.95 -4.94 0.05
C ALA A 77 5.26 -6.30 0.21
N CYS A 78 4.04 -6.43 -0.33
CA CYS A 78 3.28 -7.68 -0.33
C CYS A 78 4.00 -8.80 -1.10
N LYS A 79 4.50 -8.52 -2.30
CA LYS A 79 5.24 -9.49 -3.11
C LYS A 79 6.51 -9.95 -2.40
N THR A 80 7.31 -9.01 -1.90
CA THR A 80 8.55 -9.34 -1.19
C THR A 80 8.29 -10.18 0.05
N GLN A 81 7.23 -9.89 0.80
CA GLN A 81 6.86 -10.73 1.94
C GLN A 81 6.51 -12.15 1.52
N ILE A 82 5.71 -12.32 0.46
CA ILE A 82 5.33 -13.64 -0.05
C ILE A 82 6.58 -14.41 -0.50
N ASP A 83 7.46 -13.76 -1.26
CA ASP A 83 8.70 -14.35 -1.75
C ASP A 83 9.61 -14.77 -0.57
N ALA A 84 9.80 -13.89 0.40
CA ALA A 84 10.62 -14.16 1.59
C ALA A 84 10.05 -15.33 2.41
N PHE A 85 8.74 -15.36 2.65
CA PHE A 85 8.09 -16.42 3.41
C PHE A 85 8.11 -17.77 2.67
N SER A 86 8.10 -17.75 1.33
CA SER A 86 8.15 -18.98 0.52
C SER A 86 9.46 -19.73 0.63
N THR A 87 10.53 -19.08 1.08
CA THR A 87 11.84 -19.71 1.24
C THR A 87 11.91 -20.67 2.43
N GLY A 88 11.06 -20.49 3.43
CA GLY A 88 11.11 -21.23 4.70
C GLY A 88 12.31 -20.84 5.58
N GLU A 89 13.13 -19.87 5.16
CA GLU A 89 14.28 -19.40 5.93
C GLU A 89 13.85 -18.48 7.09
N LYS A 90 14.69 -18.44 8.13
CA LYS A 90 14.47 -17.51 9.23
C LYS A 90 14.70 -16.08 8.78
N LEU A 91 13.65 -15.25 8.85
CA LEU A 91 13.72 -13.86 8.45
C LEU A 91 14.40 -13.00 9.52
N ASN A 92 15.17 -12.02 9.04
CA ASN A 92 15.65 -10.92 9.86
C ASN A 92 14.60 -9.80 9.85
N ILE A 93 13.81 -9.71 10.92
CA ILE A 93 12.77 -8.67 11.07
C ILE A 93 13.36 -7.49 11.84
N PRO A 94 13.28 -6.25 11.31
CA PRO A 94 13.69 -5.05 12.04
C PRO A 94 12.89 -4.87 13.33
N SER A 95 13.46 -4.18 14.32
CA SER A 95 12.72 -3.85 15.54
C SER A 95 11.62 -2.82 15.28
N ASP A 96 10.56 -2.86 16.11
CA ASP A 96 9.43 -1.93 16.04
C ASP A 96 9.87 -0.47 16.08
N ASN A 97 10.87 -0.15 16.89
CA ASN A 97 11.40 1.21 17.00
C ASN A 97 12.00 1.72 15.69
N ILE A 98 12.74 0.88 14.96
CA ILE A 98 13.32 1.29 13.67
C ILE A 98 12.24 1.40 12.59
N MET A 99 11.25 0.52 12.63
CA MET A 99 10.13 0.57 11.69
C MET A 99 9.26 1.80 11.89
N GLU A 100 8.93 2.15 13.15
CA GLU A 100 8.17 3.37 13.45
C GLU A 100 8.96 4.63 13.10
N TYR A 101 10.26 4.65 13.40
CA TYR A 101 11.15 5.76 12.98
C TYR A 101 11.16 5.93 11.45
N ALA A 102 11.34 4.83 10.71
CA ALA A 102 11.32 4.86 9.26
C ALA A 102 9.96 5.30 8.69
N ALA A 103 8.86 4.79 9.26
CA ALA A 103 7.51 5.22 8.89
C ALA A 103 7.32 6.74 9.08
N GLY A 104 7.78 7.29 10.22
CA GLY A 104 7.74 8.73 10.49
C GLY A 104 8.53 9.58 9.50
N GLN A 105 9.58 9.03 8.87
CA GLN A 105 10.30 9.74 7.81
C GLN A 105 9.45 9.94 6.56
N TYR A 106 8.54 9.02 6.25
CA TYR A 106 7.61 9.14 5.14
C TYR A 106 6.42 10.07 5.44
N ASP A 107 6.16 10.40 6.71
CA ASP A 107 5.17 11.40 7.10
C ASP A 107 5.68 12.85 6.90
N ASP A 108 6.99 13.04 6.63
CA ASP A 108 7.56 14.36 6.38
C ASP A 108 7.01 14.96 5.08
N PRO A 109 6.42 16.19 5.12
CA PRO A 109 5.85 16.83 3.92
C PRO A 109 6.83 16.99 2.75
N ARG A 110 8.14 16.89 3.01
CA ARG A 110 9.17 16.89 1.95
C ARG A 110 9.20 15.61 1.13
N PHE A 111 8.67 14.51 1.67
CA PHE A 111 8.56 13.21 1.01
C PHE A 111 7.13 12.96 0.50
N GLN A 112 6.60 13.90 -0.28
CA GLN A 112 5.30 13.68 -0.90
C GLN A 112 5.41 12.64 -2.02
N LEU A 113 4.93 11.43 -1.74
CA LEU A 113 4.88 10.35 -2.71
C LEU A 113 4.16 10.79 -3.99
N GLY A 114 4.77 10.50 -5.11
CA GLY A 114 4.21 10.82 -6.43
C GLY A 114 4.71 12.15 -7.03
N ASN A 115 5.23 13.09 -6.25
CA ASN A 115 5.66 14.39 -6.79
C ASN A 115 6.79 14.27 -7.82
N HIS A 116 7.74 13.37 -7.59
CA HIS A 116 8.87 13.16 -8.49
C HIS A 116 8.63 11.97 -9.43
N GLU A 117 8.01 10.91 -8.93
CA GLU A 117 7.78 9.67 -9.66
C GLU A 117 6.73 9.84 -10.76
N TRP A 118 5.61 10.49 -10.46
CA TRP A 118 4.50 10.61 -11.39
C TRP A 118 4.87 11.33 -12.71
N PRO A 119 5.55 12.49 -12.69
CA PRO A 119 6.03 13.11 -13.92
C PRO A 119 7.03 12.23 -14.70
N ALA A 120 7.84 11.41 -14.00
CA ALA A 120 8.75 10.49 -14.65
C ALA A 120 8.00 9.33 -15.33
N LEU A 121 6.97 8.79 -14.69
CA LEU A 121 6.11 7.77 -15.25
C LEU A 121 5.33 8.28 -16.46
N LEU A 122 4.83 9.51 -16.42
CA LEU A 122 4.17 10.14 -17.57
C LEU A 122 5.12 10.31 -18.76
N ARG A 123 6.36 10.74 -18.54
CA ARG A 123 7.37 10.81 -19.62
C ARG A 123 7.70 9.44 -20.19
N LEU A 124 7.76 8.41 -19.36
CA LEU A 124 7.99 7.03 -19.82
C LEU A 124 6.82 6.55 -20.68
N LEU A 125 5.59 6.83 -20.26
CA LEU A 125 4.38 6.47 -21.00
C LEU A 125 4.32 7.20 -22.35
N GLU A 126 4.64 8.49 -22.38
CA GLU A 126 4.72 9.28 -23.63
C GLU A 126 5.74 8.74 -24.61
N LYS A 127 6.90 8.31 -24.13
CA LYS A 127 7.94 7.71 -24.95
C LYS A 127 7.50 6.38 -25.57
N ASN A 128 6.71 5.59 -24.86
CA ASN A 128 6.32 4.26 -25.28
C ASN A 128 5.00 4.24 -26.08
N ASN A 129 4.05 5.08 -25.74
CA ASN A 129 2.81 5.27 -26.50
C ASN A 129 1.91 6.36 -25.86
N SER A 130 1.47 7.36 -26.61
CA SER A 130 0.71 8.50 -26.09
C SER A 130 -0.81 8.40 -26.25
N ILE A 131 -1.36 7.23 -26.51
CA ILE A 131 -2.80 7.02 -26.79
C ILE A 131 -3.70 7.44 -25.60
N TYR A 132 -3.18 7.42 -24.38
CA TYR A 132 -3.96 7.80 -23.18
C TYR A 132 -4.38 9.28 -23.11
N LYS A 133 -3.86 10.12 -24.01
CA LYS A 133 -4.21 11.56 -24.11
C LYS A 133 -5.32 11.86 -25.13
N GLN A 134 -5.89 10.83 -25.77
CA GLN A 134 -6.95 10.98 -26.78
C GLN A 134 -8.32 10.88 -26.15
#